data_22a83bf567e160d14d9193477df69344
#
_entry.id   22a83bf567e160d14d9193477df69344
#
_cell.length_a   1.000
_cell.length_b   1.000
_cell.length_c   1.000
_cell.angle_alpha   90.00
_cell.angle_beta   90.00
_cell.angle_gamma   90.00
#
_symmetry.space_group_name_H-M   'P 1'
#
loop_
_entity.id
_entity.type
_entity.pdbx_description
1 polymer ?
#
loop_
_entity_poly.entity_id
_entity_poly.type
_entity_poly.pdbx_seq_one_letter_code
_entity_poly.pdbx_strand_id
1 'polypeptide(L)'
;MHVQSRSQRALALVGPGRAGTTVAAALVARGWTAVAVAGRSPAAASTRAAADRLGASRVTEVADAGRGADLVIVATPDAVIADTAAALATSLETGALVVHLSGACPRDELDKLHAARPDVEVGALHPLQSLPSPDVGLQRLPGSWCAVEGPPSVERLALSLGLRPFRIAPGDRARYHAAATIASNHLVALLGQAARVADAAGVPPEALLPLIRASVDNVDALGPADALTGPVARGDGDTVARHLEALAPGDALTYRVLAREALALSGRDDPALRELLDGDER
;
A
#
# COMPACT_ATOMS: atom_id res chain seq x y z
N MET A 1 1.84 6.70 47.33
CA MET A 1 1.32 6.21 46.05
C MET A 1 2.21 6.77 44.95
N HIS A 2 3.22 6.02 44.49
CA HIS A 2 4.04 6.41 43.35
C HIS A 2 3.21 6.16 42.10
N VAL A 3 2.75 7.22 41.43
CA VAL A 3 2.32 7.19 40.04
C VAL A 3 3.56 6.84 39.26
N GLN A 4 3.69 5.57 38.82
CA GLN A 4 4.69 5.22 37.82
C GLN A 4 4.39 6.07 36.58
N SER A 5 5.27 7.03 36.31
CA SER A 5 5.35 7.72 35.03
C SER A 5 5.34 6.64 33.94
N ARG A 6 4.26 6.57 33.12
CA ARG A 6 4.28 5.80 31.88
C ARG A 6 5.48 6.32 31.11
N SER A 7 6.51 5.49 30.93
CA SER A 7 7.63 5.84 30.09
C SER A 7 7.07 6.19 28.70
N GLN A 8 7.37 7.39 28.23
CA GLN A 8 6.91 7.91 26.96
C GLN A 8 7.47 6.98 25.87
N ARG A 9 6.61 6.33 25.09
CA ARG A 9 7.02 5.40 24.04
C ARG A 9 7.76 6.15 22.95
N ALA A 10 8.96 5.68 22.61
CA ALA A 10 9.84 6.31 21.65
C ALA A 10 9.87 5.57 20.32
N LEU A 11 9.80 6.29 19.20
CA LEU A 11 9.91 5.70 17.87
C LEU A 11 11.03 6.33 17.05
N ALA A 12 11.62 5.55 16.16
CA ALA A 12 12.49 6.01 15.10
C ALA A 12 11.90 5.64 13.73
N LEU A 13 12.07 6.50 12.74
CA LEU A 13 11.66 6.26 11.35
C LEU A 13 12.90 6.16 10.46
N VAL A 14 13.03 5.05 9.75
CA VAL A 14 14.02 4.85 8.69
C VAL A 14 13.31 4.72 7.35
N GLY A 15 13.63 5.60 6.40
CA GLY A 15 12.91 5.71 5.13
C GLY A 15 11.71 6.66 5.22
N PRO A 16 11.95 7.99 5.25
CA PRO A 16 10.91 9.01 5.44
C PRO A 16 10.12 9.28 4.16
N GLY A 17 9.60 8.23 3.56
CA GLY A 17 8.65 8.27 2.45
C GLY A 17 7.21 8.53 2.93
N ARG A 18 6.27 8.54 2.00
CA ARG A 18 4.84 8.81 2.27
C ARG A 18 4.26 7.88 3.33
N ALA A 19 4.40 6.57 3.15
CA ALA A 19 3.87 5.58 4.09
C ALA A 19 4.56 5.64 5.46
N GLY A 20 5.90 5.66 5.50
CA GLY A 20 6.66 5.73 6.74
C GLY A 20 6.32 6.97 7.56
N THR A 21 6.32 8.15 6.91
CA THR A 21 5.98 9.40 7.59
C THR A 21 4.52 9.42 8.07
N THR A 22 3.58 8.83 7.31
CA THR A 22 2.18 8.72 7.72
C THR A 22 2.04 7.86 8.99
N VAL A 23 2.63 6.66 9.00
CA VAL A 23 2.53 5.74 10.15
C VAL A 23 3.21 6.35 11.38
N ALA A 24 4.39 6.92 11.23
CA ALA A 24 5.10 7.60 12.31
C ALA A 24 4.30 8.78 12.87
N ALA A 25 3.74 9.63 12.01
CA ALA A 25 2.89 10.76 12.42
C ALA A 25 1.61 10.31 13.13
N ALA A 26 1.00 9.20 12.67
CA ALA A 26 -0.16 8.62 13.34
C ALA A 26 0.16 8.12 14.75
N LEU A 27 1.36 7.60 14.99
CA LEU A 27 1.84 7.22 16.33
C LEU A 27 2.14 8.45 17.19
N VAL A 28 2.80 9.46 16.62
CA VAL A 28 3.07 10.73 17.34
C VAL A 28 1.76 11.37 17.81
N ALA A 29 0.74 11.41 16.95
CA ALA A 29 -0.59 11.90 17.32
C ALA A 29 -1.27 11.09 18.45
N ARG A 30 -0.75 9.88 18.76
CA ARG A 30 -1.19 8.99 19.83
C ARG A 30 -0.26 8.98 21.05
N GLY A 31 0.63 9.97 21.14
CA GLY A 31 1.51 10.19 22.27
C GLY A 31 2.85 9.45 22.23
N TRP A 32 3.27 8.96 21.06
CA TRP A 32 4.64 8.50 20.87
C TRP A 32 5.56 9.70 20.63
N THR A 33 6.81 9.58 21.03
CA THR A 33 7.85 10.60 20.78
C THR A 33 8.75 10.11 19.64
N ALA A 34 8.87 10.88 18.58
CA ALA A 34 9.85 10.61 17.53
C ALA A 34 11.25 11.01 18.03
N VAL A 35 12.14 10.03 18.19
CA VAL A 35 13.50 10.26 18.68
C VAL A 35 14.52 10.36 17.56
N ALA A 36 14.26 9.74 16.42
CA ALA A 36 15.16 9.79 15.26
C ALA A 36 14.39 9.66 13.94
N VAL A 37 14.92 10.34 12.92
CA VAL A 37 14.57 10.11 11.52
C VAL A 37 15.86 9.90 10.73
N ALA A 38 15.92 8.80 9.97
CA ALA A 38 17.02 8.49 9.05
C ALA A 38 16.47 8.26 7.65
N GLY A 39 17.14 8.80 6.65
CA GLY A 39 16.82 8.63 5.25
C GLY A 39 18.06 8.25 4.45
N ARG A 40 18.03 8.52 3.15
CA ARG A 40 19.20 8.30 2.27
C ARG A 40 20.43 9.10 2.75
N SER A 41 20.19 10.24 3.33
CA SER A 41 21.20 11.11 3.96
C SER A 41 20.51 12.03 4.97
N PRO A 42 21.15 12.37 6.09
CA PRO A 42 20.67 13.39 7.03
C PRO A 42 20.47 14.76 6.37
N ALA A 43 21.25 15.06 5.33
CA ALA A 43 21.17 16.32 4.59
C ALA A 43 20.00 16.37 3.60
N ALA A 44 19.37 15.24 3.25
CA ALA A 44 18.29 15.19 2.26
C ALA A 44 17.07 15.99 2.75
N ALA A 45 16.48 16.79 1.85
CA ALA A 45 15.32 17.64 2.17
C ALA A 45 14.13 16.81 2.69
N SER A 46 13.89 15.63 2.12
CA SER A 46 12.81 14.73 2.56
C SER A 46 13.04 14.22 4.00
N THR A 47 14.29 13.95 4.39
CA THR A 47 14.63 13.49 5.73
C THR A 47 14.37 14.58 6.76
N ARG A 48 14.80 15.81 6.47
CA ARG A 48 14.58 16.97 7.35
C ARG A 48 13.10 17.32 7.47
N ALA A 49 12.38 17.37 6.33
CA ALA A 49 10.96 17.67 6.34
C ALA A 49 10.14 16.64 7.15
N ALA A 50 10.50 15.37 7.11
CA ALA A 50 9.87 14.35 7.93
C ALA A 50 10.24 14.51 9.42
N ALA A 51 11.48 14.84 9.74
CA ALA A 51 11.92 15.11 11.12
C ALA A 51 11.19 16.32 11.71
N ASP A 52 11.09 17.41 10.97
CA ASP A 52 10.35 18.61 11.37
C ASP A 52 8.88 18.31 11.61
N ARG A 53 8.26 17.57 10.68
CA ARG A 53 6.85 17.15 10.79
C ARG A 53 6.58 16.30 12.03
N LEU A 54 7.50 15.40 12.37
CA LEU A 54 7.36 14.48 13.50
C LEU A 54 7.82 15.11 14.83
N GLY A 55 8.44 16.26 14.81
CA GLY A 55 9.10 16.84 15.98
C GLY A 55 10.24 15.95 16.48
N ALA A 56 10.98 15.30 15.57
CA ALA A 56 12.00 14.34 15.93
C ALA A 56 13.21 15.02 16.57
N SER A 57 13.72 14.42 17.64
CA SER A 57 14.86 14.97 18.39
C SER A 57 16.17 14.93 17.58
N ARG A 58 16.30 14.00 16.62
CA ARG A 58 17.52 13.79 15.83
C ARG A 58 17.21 13.47 14.37
N VAL A 59 18.03 14.02 13.48
CA VAL A 59 18.22 13.51 12.11
C VAL A 59 19.57 12.80 12.11
N THR A 60 19.63 11.54 11.66
CA THR A 60 20.83 10.71 11.85
C THR A 60 21.07 9.77 10.66
N GLU A 61 22.21 9.09 10.64
CA GLU A 61 22.47 7.97 9.78
C GLU A 61 21.64 6.74 10.22
N VAL A 62 21.41 5.80 9.30
CA VAL A 62 20.62 4.58 9.57
C VAL A 62 21.18 3.81 10.77
N ALA A 63 22.52 3.63 10.83
CA ALA A 63 23.18 2.85 11.87
C ALA A 63 22.92 3.37 13.29
N ASP A 64 22.62 4.66 13.47
CA ASP A 64 22.38 5.28 14.76
C ASP A 64 20.90 5.52 15.08
N ALA A 65 19.99 5.17 14.15
CA ALA A 65 18.58 5.51 14.27
C ALA A 65 17.87 4.78 15.42
N GLY A 66 18.32 3.57 15.78
CA GLY A 66 17.71 2.77 16.82
C GLY A 66 17.92 3.27 18.25
N ARG A 67 18.88 4.18 18.49
CA ARG A 67 19.23 4.63 19.85
C ARG A 67 18.07 5.32 20.54
N GLY A 68 17.66 4.78 21.68
CA GLY A 68 16.58 5.30 22.50
C GLY A 68 15.20 5.09 21.93
N ALA A 69 15.02 4.18 20.95
CA ALA A 69 13.74 3.87 20.34
C ALA A 69 13.20 2.51 20.84
N ASP A 70 11.95 2.48 21.30
CA ASP A 70 11.21 1.25 21.60
C ASP A 70 10.66 0.60 20.32
N LEU A 71 10.46 1.42 19.27
CA LEU A 71 9.96 1.02 17.96
C LEU A 71 10.81 1.63 16.86
N VAL A 72 11.28 0.82 15.92
CA VAL A 72 11.91 1.29 14.69
C VAL A 72 11.04 0.89 13.49
N ILE A 73 10.60 1.89 12.73
CA ILE A 73 9.84 1.71 11.50
C ILE A 73 10.79 1.75 10.32
N VAL A 74 10.92 0.65 9.59
CA VAL A 74 11.69 0.55 8.34
C VAL A 74 10.73 0.68 7.17
N ALA A 75 10.78 1.84 6.49
CA ALA A 75 9.92 2.18 5.35
C ALA A 75 10.76 2.55 4.12
N THR A 76 11.87 1.87 3.96
CA THR A 76 12.77 1.96 2.79
C THR A 76 12.18 1.19 1.61
N PRO A 77 12.71 1.38 0.38
CA PRO A 77 12.41 0.47 -0.73
C PRO A 77 12.71 -0.99 -0.38
N ASP A 78 11.90 -1.91 -0.92
CA ASP A 78 11.95 -3.34 -0.60
C ASP A 78 13.36 -3.95 -0.73
N ALA A 79 14.07 -3.63 -1.81
CA ALA A 79 15.41 -4.16 -2.11
C ALA A 79 16.48 -3.84 -1.05
N VAL A 80 16.24 -2.90 -0.14
CA VAL A 80 17.23 -2.49 0.87
C VAL A 80 16.73 -2.68 2.31
N ILE A 81 15.58 -3.35 2.52
CA ILE A 81 15.05 -3.61 3.88
C ILE A 81 16.04 -4.41 4.72
N ALA A 82 16.54 -5.53 4.18
CA ALA A 82 17.46 -6.42 4.90
C ALA A 82 18.76 -5.70 5.29
N ASP A 83 19.36 -4.94 4.37
CA ASP A 83 20.59 -4.19 4.64
C ASP A 83 20.37 -3.05 5.64
N THR A 84 19.23 -2.37 5.52
CA THR A 84 18.80 -1.33 6.46
C THR A 84 18.65 -1.89 7.88
N ALA A 85 17.99 -3.06 7.99
CA ALA A 85 17.79 -3.73 9.26
C ALA A 85 19.13 -4.19 9.87
N ALA A 86 20.03 -4.74 9.06
CA ALA A 86 21.36 -5.14 9.51
C ALA A 86 22.18 -3.94 10.04
N ALA A 87 22.10 -2.78 9.37
CA ALA A 87 22.79 -1.57 9.80
C ALA A 87 22.28 -1.04 11.17
N LEU A 88 21.03 -1.31 11.52
CA LEU A 88 20.44 -0.91 12.80
C LEU A 88 20.95 -1.73 14.00
N ALA A 89 21.46 -2.94 13.78
CA ALA A 89 21.71 -3.94 14.82
C ALA A 89 22.49 -3.41 16.04
N THR A 90 23.46 -2.52 15.83
CA THR A 90 24.33 -1.98 16.90
C THR A 90 23.70 -0.86 17.72
N SER A 91 22.62 -0.26 17.22
CA SER A 91 21.97 0.89 17.86
C SER A 91 20.64 0.55 18.53
N LEU A 92 20.09 -0.65 18.28
CA LEU A 92 18.80 -1.05 18.83
C LEU A 92 18.87 -1.26 20.34
N GLU A 93 17.85 -0.80 21.03
CA GLU A 93 17.64 -1.08 22.45
C GLU A 93 17.16 -2.53 22.67
N THR A 94 17.50 -3.12 23.79
CA THR A 94 17.00 -4.43 24.19
C THR A 94 15.47 -4.39 24.34
N GLY A 95 14.78 -5.35 23.72
CA GLY A 95 13.31 -5.43 23.71
C GLY A 95 12.65 -4.47 22.71
N ALA A 96 13.42 -3.76 21.88
CA ALA A 96 12.84 -2.93 20.81
C ALA A 96 12.09 -3.77 19.78
N LEU A 97 11.06 -3.18 19.19
CA LEU A 97 10.34 -3.76 18.05
C LEU A 97 10.82 -3.08 16.75
N VAL A 98 11.25 -3.88 15.79
CA VAL A 98 11.55 -3.42 14.43
C VAL A 98 10.50 -3.93 13.47
N VAL A 99 9.83 -3.02 12.73
CA VAL A 99 8.84 -3.41 11.72
C VAL A 99 9.16 -2.78 10.39
N HIS A 100 9.01 -3.55 9.30
CA HIS A 100 8.99 -2.95 7.96
C HIS A 100 7.55 -2.76 7.46
N LEU A 101 7.37 -1.83 6.51
CA LEU A 101 6.06 -1.48 5.96
C LEU A 101 5.81 -2.05 4.55
N SER A 102 6.69 -2.91 4.02
CA SER A 102 6.49 -3.50 2.69
C SER A 102 5.25 -4.38 2.63
N GLY A 103 4.49 -4.24 1.55
CA GLY A 103 3.37 -5.13 1.22
C GLY A 103 3.83 -6.43 0.55
N ALA A 104 4.95 -6.38 -0.19
CA ALA A 104 5.46 -7.50 -0.97
C ALA A 104 6.43 -8.39 -0.19
N CYS A 105 7.31 -7.78 0.63
CA CYS A 105 8.33 -8.51 1.38
C CYS A 105 7.76 -9.19 2.62
N PRO A 106 8.13 -10.46 2.88
CA PRO A 106 7.78 -11.16 4.12
C PRO A 106 8.61 -10.62 5.30
N ARG A 107 8.19 -10.94 6.52
CA ARG A 107 8.93 -10.65 7.75
C ARG A 107 10.38 -11.15 7.71
N ASP A 108 10.61 -12.23 6.96
CA ASP A 108 11.91 -12.94 6.88
C ASP A 108 13.05 -12.05 6.35
N GLU A 109 12.75 -10.91 5.71
CA GLU A 109 13.74 -9.87 5.40
C GLU A 109 14.48 -9.37 6.65
N LEU A 110 13.88 -9.54 7.83
CA LEU A 110 14.46 -9.14 9.12
C LEU A 110 15.14 -10.30 9.87
N ASP A 111 15.21 -11.51 9.30
CA ASP A 111 15.75 -12.70 10.01
C ASP A 111 17.25 -12.55 10.33
N LYS A 112 18.04 -11.92 9.48
CA LYS A 112 19.45 -11.63 9.75
C LYS A 112 19.62 -10.71 10.95
N LEU A 113 18.76 -9.71 11.07
CA LEU A 113 18.73 -8.83 12.25
C LEU A 113 18.35 -9.62 13.49
N HIS A 114 17.28 -10.41 13.43
CA HIS A 114 16.80 -11.18 14.56
C HIS A 114 17.82 -12.25 15.03
N ALA A 115 18.55 -12.88 14.09
CA ALA A 115 19.62 -13.80 14.42
C ALA A 115 20.80 -13.10 15.14
N ALA A 116 21.14 -11.88 14.72
CA ALA A 116 22.19 -11.07 15.36
C ALA A 116 21.75 -10.45 16.70
N ARG A 117 20.46 -10.19 16.87
CA ARG A 117 19.83 -9.53 18.03
C ARG A 117 18.56 -10.31 18.44
N PRO A 118 18.71 -11.49 19.09
CA PRO A 118 17.56 -12.29 19.55
C PRO A 118 16.73 -11.60 20.64
N ASP A 119 17.29 -10.58 21.26
CA ASP A 119 16.65 -9.71 22.25
C ASP A 119 15.71 -8.65 21.65
N VAL A 120 15.62 -8.58 20.31
CA VAL A 120 14.78 -7.61 19.57
C VAL A 120 13.64 -8.34 18.88
N GLU A 121 12.43 -7.80 18.97
CA GLU A 121 11.29 -8.31 18.21
C GLU A 121 11.30 -7.77 16.78
N VAL A 122 10.96 -8.61 15.80
CA VAL A 122 10.89 -8.22 14.39
C VAL A 122 9.54 -8.59 13.76
N GLY A 123 9.06 -7.75 12.85
CA GLY A 123 7.78 -7.99 12.19
C GLY A 123 7.54 -7.16 10.94
N ALA A 124 6.42 -7.44 10.28
CA ALA A 124 5.93 -6.68 9.14
C ALA A 124 4.53 -6.12 9.43
N LEU A 125 4.30 -4.88 9.04
CA LEU A 125 3.05 -4.15 9.20
C LEU A 125 2.76 -3.38 7.92
N HIS A 126 1.80 -3.83 7.13
CA HIS A 126 1.45 -3.17 5.86
C HIS A 126 0.02 -2.64 5.92
N PRO A 127 -0.20 -1.33 6.11
CA PRO A 127 -1.52 -0.73 5.98
C PRO A 127 -2.04 -0.91 4.55
N LEU A 128 -3.20 -1.57 4.41
CA LEU A 128 -3.85 -1.76 3.11
C LEU A 128 -4.63 -0.49 2.76
N GLN A 129 -3.91 0.57 2.41
CA GLN A 129 -4.49 1.88 2.13
C GLN A 129 -3.63 2.69 1.15
N SER A 130 -4.28 3.49 0.33
CA SER A 130 -3.61 4.48 -0.52
C SER A 130 -3.17 5.70 0.31
N LEU A 131 -1.87 5.92 0.39
CA LEU A 131 -1.23 6.97 1.21
C LEU A 131 -0.49 7.98 0.31
N PRO A 132 -1.21 8.83 -0.44
CA PRO A 132 -0.59 9.76 -1.41
C PRO A 132 0.22 10.88 -0.74
N SER A 133 -0.13 11.25 0.48
CA SER A 133 0.61 12.18 1.33
C SER A 133 0.38 11.86 2.80
N PRO A 134 1.24 12.32 3.73
CA PRO A 134 1.03 12.11 5.16
C PRO A 134 -0.29 12.70 5.68
N ASP A 135 -0.72 13.86 5.18
CA ASP A 135 -1.96 14.51 5.64
C ASP A 135 -3.21 13.70 5.26
N VAL A 136 -3.29 13.27 4.01
CA VAL A 136 -4.37 12.40 3.54
C VAL A 136 -4.28 11.03 4.23
N GLY A 137 -3.06 10.51 4.41
CA GLY A 137 -2.83 9.24 5.09
C GLY A 137 -3.32 9.22 6.53
N LEU A 138 -3.08 10.27 7.29
CA LEU A 138 -3.58 10.40 8.67
C LEU A 138 -5.10 10.30 8.78
N GLN A 139 -5.82 10.82 7.79
CA GLN A 139 -7.28 10.74 7.74
C GLN A 139 -7.78 9.35 7.35
N ARG A 140 -7.01 8.63 6.50
CA ARG A 140 -7.42 7.35 5.91
C ARG A 140 -6.98 6.11 6.70
N LEU A 141 -5.94 6.23 7.54
CA LEU A 141 -5.44 5.09 8.33
C LEU A 141 -6.48 4.51 9.29
N PRO A 142 -7.22 5.32 10.10
CA PRO A 142 -8.17 4.75 11.06
C PRO A 142 -9.24 3.90 10.36
N GLY A 143 -9.44 2.68 10.87
CA GLY A 143 -10.41 1.73 10.31
C GLY A 143 -9.92 0.94 9.09
N SER A 144 -8.76 1.29 8.49
CA SER A 144 -8.19 0.52 7.38
C SER A 144 -7.73 -0.86 7.81
N TRP A 145 -7.76 -1.81 6.89
CA TRP A 145 -7.17 -3.13 7.10
C TRP A 145 -5.64 -3.05 7.09
N CYS A 146 -5.00 -3.99 7.78
CA CYS A 146 -3.55 -4.04 7.90
C CYS A 146 -3.05 -5.49 7.92
N ALA A 147 -2.19 -5.85 6.98
CA ALA A 147 -1.51 -7.13 7.03
C ALA A 147 -0.39 -7.08 8.08
N VAL A 148 -0.35 -8.08 8.96
CA VAL A 148 0.64 -8.19 10.02
C VAL A 148 1.32 -9.56 10.03
N GLU A 149 2.63 -9.56 10.27
CA GLU A 149 3.44 -10.76 10.50
C GLU A 149 4.39 -10.53 11.67
N GLY A 150 4.66 -11.57 12.46
CA GLY A 150 5.56 -11.50 13.59
C GLY A 150 4.88 -11.71 14.94
N PRO A 151 5.50 -11.26 16.03
CA PRO A 151 5.00 -11.42 17.40
C PRO A 151 3.72 -10.62 17.66
N PRO A 152 3.01 -10.90 18.76
CA PRO A 152 1.77 -10.18 19.13
C PRO A 152 1.93 -8.66 19.30
N SER A 153 3.15 -8.17 19.51
CA SER A 153 3.47 -6.73 19.56
C SER A 153 3.16 -6.01 18.26
N VAL A 154 3.33 -6.66 17.09
CA VAL A 154 2.99 -6.10 15.78
C VAL A 154 1.48 -5.87 15.64
N GLU A 155 0.68 -6.85 16.08
CA GLU A 155 -0.78 -6.74 16.08
C GLU A 155 -1.26 -5.64 17.05
N ARG A 156 -0.67 -5.58 18.26
CA ARG A 156 -0.94 -4.48 19.21
C ARG A 156 -0.57 -3.11 18.63
N LEU A 157 0.53 -3.03 17.87
CA LEU A 157 0.92 -1.80 17.17
C LEU A 157 -0.14 -1.40 16.13
N ALA A 158 -0.61 -2.33 15.30
CA ALA A 158 -1.68 -2.08 14.32
C ALA A 158 -2.96 -1.59 14.99
N LEU A 159 -3.41 -2.26 16.05
CA LEU A 159 -4.58 -1.86 16.83
C LEU A 159 -4.40 -0.46 17.45
N SER A 160 -3.21 -0.14 17.96
CA SER A 160 -2.91 1.19 18.51
C SER A 160 -2.98 2.30 17.46
N LEU A 161 -2.80 1.98 16.20
CA LEU A 161 -3.00 2.88 15.04
C LEU A 161 -4.48 3.00 14.61
N GLY A 162 -5.38 2.23 15.23
CA GLY A 162 -6.79 2.14 14.84
C GLY A 162 -7.00 1.32 13.57
N LEU A 163 -6.06 0.45 13.23
CA LEU A 163 -6.13 -0.44 12.07
C LEU A 163 -6.84 -1.75 12.44
N ARG A 164 -7.30 -2.47 11.42
CA ARG A 164 -7.89 -3.81 11.50
C ARG A 164 -6.86 -4.84 11.06
N PRO A 165 -6.11 -5.47 11.98
CA PRO A 165 -5.07 -6.41 11.61
C PRO A 165 -5.66 -7.73 11.09
N PHE A 166 -4.99 -8.31 10.09
CA PHE A 166 -5.18 -9.67 9.61
C PHE A 166 -3.82 -10.32 9.29
N ARG A 167 -3.77 -11.64 9.30
CA ARG A 167 -2.58 -12.40 8.98
C ARG A 167 -2.71 -12.99 7.59
N ILE A 168 -1.57 -13.07 6.89
CA ILE A 168 -1.44 -13.71 5.57
C ILE A 168 -0.75 -15.05 5.79
N ALA A 169 -1.20 -16.08 5.09
CA ALA A 169 -0.54 -17.38 5.13
C ALA A 169 0.88 -17.26 4.55
N PRO A 170 1.83 -18.05 5.09
CA PRO A 170 3.18 -18.11 4.54
C PRO A 170 3.15 -18.43 3.03
N GLY A 171 3.89 -17.67 2.25
CA GLY A 171 3.95 -17.80 0.78
C GLY A 171 2.88 -17.04 -0.02
N ASP A 172 1.82 -16.52 0.61
CA ASP A 172 0.76 -15.78 -0.08
C ASP A 172 0.98 -14.27 -0.17
N ARG A 173 2.09 -13.77 0.37
CA ARG A 173 2.34 -12.32 0.43
C ARG A 173 2.43 -11.66 -0.94
N ALA A 174 3.09 -12.29 -1.90
CA ALA A 174 3.15 -11.79 -3.27
C ALA A 174 1.76 -11.70 -3.92
N ARG A 175 0.92 -12.73 -3.74
CA ARG A 175 -0.47 -12.74 -4.22
C ARG A 175 -1.30 -11.65 -3.56
N TYR A 176 -1.18 -11.49 -2.25
CA TYR A 176 -1.83 -10.40 -1.52
C TYR A 176 -1.42 -9.03 -2.05
N HIS A 177 -0.11 -8.78 -2.23
CA HIS A 177 0.37 -7.49 -2.72
C HIS A 177 -0.03 -7.24 -4.18
N ALA A 178 -0.08 -8.29 -5.02
CA ALA A 178 -0.61 -8.20 -6.36
C ALA A 178 -2.09 -7.77 -6.36
N ALA A 179 -2.93 -8.36 -5.49
CA ALA A 179 -4.32 -7.95 -5.34
C ALA A 179 -4.45 -6.49 -4.89
N ALA A 180 -3.64 -6.06 -3.93
CA ALA A 180 -3.60 -4.66 -3.49
C ALA A 180 -3.17 -3.71 -4.63
N THR A 181 -2.20 -4.12 -5.45
CA THR A 181 -1.72 -3.35 -6.61
C THR A 181 -2.82 -3.24 -7.68
N ILE A 182 -3.53 -4.32 -7.97
CA ILE A 182 -4.67 -4.32 -8.91
C ILE A 182 -5.74 -3.35 -8.42
N ALA A 183 -6.14 -3.45 -7.15
CA ALA A 183 -7.20 -2.62 -6.58
C ALA A 183 -6.83 -1.13 -6.43
N SER A 184 -5.57 -0.77 -6.51
CA SER A 184 -5.09 0.60 -6.34
C SER A 184 -4.35 1.14 -7.56
N ASN A 185 -3.14 0.67 -7.81
CA ASN A 185 -2.25 1.22 -8.85
C ASN A 185 -2.79 0.95 -10.27
N HIS A 186 -3.26 -0.27 -10.54
CA HIS A 186 -3.82 -0.60 -11.85
C HIS A 186 -5.15 0.12 -12.07
N LEU A 187 -5.99 0.27 -11.03
CA LEU A 187 -7.18 1.11 -11.12
C LEU A 187 -6.84 2.53 -11.52
N VAL A 188 -5.83 3.16 -10.90
CA VAL A 188 -5.40 4.53 -11.29
C VAL A 188 -4.89 4.57 -12.74
N ALA A 189 -4.14 3.54 -13.19
CA ALA A 189 -3.69 3.45 -14.57
C ALA A 189 -4.86 3.32 -15.56
N LEU A 190 -5.86 2.49 -15.22
CA LEU A 190 -7.09 2.33 -16.00
C LEU A 190 -7.87 3.64 -16.11
N LEU A 191 -8.02 4.38 -15.00
CA LEU A 191 -8.68 5.68 -15.01
C LEU A 191 -7.90 6.71 -15.84
N GLY A 192 -6.56 6.64 -15.84
CA GLY A 192 -5.72 7.44 -16.74
C GLY A 192 -5.96 7.11 -18.22
N GLN A 193 -6.15 5.84 -18.58
CA GLN A 193 -6.55 5.44 -19.93
C GLN A 193 -7.93 5.98 -20.29
N ALA A 194 -8.93 5.78 -19.43
CA ALA A 194 -10.28 6.29 -19.66
C ALA A 194 -10.30 7.80 -19.88
N ALA A 195 -9.49 8.55 -19.12
CA ALA A 195 -9.34 9.99 -19.27
C ALA A 195 -8.78 10.38 -20.65
N ARG A 196 -7.74 9.67 -21.14
CA ARG A 196 -7.18 9.91 -22.49
C ARG A 196 -8.18 9.62 -23.60
N VAL A 197 -8.92 8.52 -23.49
CA VAL A 197 -9.95 8.15 -24.48
C VAL A 197 -11.09 9.15 -24.48
N ALA A 198 -11.52 9.61 -23.33
CA ALA A 198 -12.56 10.66 -23.21
C ALA A 198 -12.10 11.98 -23.84
N ASP A 199 -10.88 12.42 -23.53
CA ASP A 199 -10.29 13.65 -24.10
C ASP A 199 -10.20 13.58 -25.63
N ALA A 200 -9.79 12.45 -26.19
CA ALA A 200 -9.76 12.23 -27.63
C ALA A 200 -11.15 12.28 -28.29
N ALA A 201 -12.21 12.01 -27.52
CA ALA A 201 -13.60 12.15 -27.94
C ALA A 201 -14.21 13.54 -27.65
N GLY A 202 -13.41 14.50 -27.12
CA GLY A 202 -13.86 15.83 -26.74
C GLY A 202 -14.70 15.85 -25.45
N VAL A 203 -14.63 14.79 -24.64
CA VAL A 203 -15.34 14.71 -23.36
C VAL A 203 -14.38 15.11 -22.23
N PRO A 204 -14.70 16.09 -21.37
CA PRO A 204 -13.87 16.47 -20.25
C PRO A 204 -13.65 15.26 -19.31
N PRO A 205 -12.39 14.90 -18.98
CA PRO A 205 -12.10 13.73 -18.14
C PRO A 205 -12.82 13.73 -16.78
N GLU A 206 -13.05 14.91 -16.20
CA GLU A 206 -13.80 15.09 -14.95
C GLU A 206 -15.26 14.66 -15.04
N ALA A 207 -15.85 14.61 -16.23
CA ALA A 207 -17.21 14.10 -16.45
C ALA A 207 -17.32 12.61 -16.13
N LEU A 208 -16.21 11.86 -16.15
CA LEU A 208 -16.18 10.45 -15.77
C LEU A 208 -16.20 10.23 -14.25
N LEU A 209 -15.85 11.21 -13.43
CA LEU A 209 -15.71 11.04 -11.97
C LEU A 209 -16.99 10.53 -11.27
N PRO A 210 -18.20 11.04 -11.60
CA PRO A 210 -19.42 10.49 -11.00
C PRO A 210 -19.66 9.02 -11.37
N LEU A 211 -19.42 8.66 -12.63
CA LEU A 211 -19.53 7.28 -13.11
C LEU A 211 -18.56 6.33 -12.39
N ILE A 212 -17.31 6.75 -12.24
CA ILE A 212 -16.28 5.98 -11.52
C ILE A 212 -16.71 5.72 -10.07
N ARG A 213 -17.16 6.76 -9.36
CA ARG A 213 -17.62 6.62 -7.97
C ARG A 213 -18.81 5.66 -7.88
N ALA A 214 -19.82 5.85 -8.73
CA ALA A 214 -20.99 4.96 -8.76
C ALA A 214 -20.61 3.50 -9.04
N SER A 215 -19.61 3.26 -9.91
CA SER A 215 -19.13 1.89 -10.19
C SER A 215 -18.50 1.25 -8.95
N VAL A 216 -17.70 1.99 -8.18
CA VAL A 216 -17.09 1.52 -6.93
C VAL A 216 -18.18 1.27 -5.86
N ASP A 217 -19.13 2.21 -5.72
CA ASP A 217 -20.23 2.09 -4.76
C ASP A 217 -21.12 0.87 -5.09
N ASN A 218 -21.36 0.58 -6.39
CA ASN A 218 -22.09 -0.62 -6.80
C ASN A 218 -21.34 -1.90 -6.45
N VAL A 219 -20.01 -1.94 -6.63
CA VAL A 219 -19.20 -3.10 -6.22
C VAL A 219 -19.26 -3.32 -4.72
N ASP A 220 -19.24 -2.26 -3.91
CA ASP A 220 -19.37 -2.35 -2.45
C ASP A 220 -20.75 -2.89 -2.03
N ALA A 221 -21.80 -2.44 -2.69
CA ALA A 221 -23.18 -2.80 -2.35
C ALA A 221 -23.61 -4.19 -2.86
N LEU A 222 -23.16 -4.61 -4.05
CA LEU A 222 -23.70 -5.76 -4.78
C LEU A 222 -22.65 -6.87 -4.99
N GLY A 223 -21.38 -6.58 -4.80
CA GLY A 223 -20.27 -7.42 -5.24
C GLY A 223 -19.97 -7.27 -6.74
N PRO A 224 -18.77 -7.75 -7.19
CA PRO A 224 -18.29 -7.48 -8.54
C PRO A 224 -19.17 -8.05 -9.66
N ALA A 225 -19.71 -9.26 -9.50
CA ALA A 225 -20.50 -9.92 -10.54
C ALA A 225 -21.83 -9.19 -10.81
N ASP A 226 -22.56 -8.85 -9.75
CA ASP A 226 -23.89 -8.21 -9.85
C ASP A 226 -23.78 -6.71 -10.15
N ALA A 227 -22.63 -6.08 -9.82
CA ALA A 227 -22.34 -4.70 -10.20
C ALA A 227 -21.96 -4.55 -11.68
N LEU A 228 -21.57 -5.65 -12.35
CA LEU A 228 -21.13 -5.61 -13.74
C LEU A 228 -22.29 -5.30 -14.68
N THR A 229 -22.14 -4.26 -15.47
CA THR A 229 -23.07 -3.84 -16.52
C THR A 229 -22.34 -3.64 -17.85
N GLY A 230 -23.03 -3.15 -18.87
CA GLY A 230 -22.40 -2.79 -20.13
C GLY A 230 -22.53 -3.85 -21.22
N PRO A 231 -21.90 -3.63 -22.40
CA PRO A 231 -22.11 -4.45 -23.59
C PRO A 231 -21.60 -5.88 -23.41
N VAL A 232 -20.45 -6.09 -22.76
CA VAL A 232 -19.92 -7.44 -22.52
C VAL A 232 -20.86 -8.27 -21.65
N ALA A 233 -21.36 -7.69 -20.56
CA ALA A 233 -22.30 -8.40 -19.67
C ALA A 233 -23.61 -8.77 -20.37
N ARG A 234 -24.04 -7.98 -21.37
CA ARG A 234 -25.24 -8.25 -22.17
C ARG A 234 -25.01 -9.14 -23.39
N GLY A 235 -23.74 -9.40 -23.77
CA GLY A 235 -23.38 -10.14 -24.98
C GLY A 235 -23.54 -9.29 -26.26
N ASP A 236 -23.40 -7.97 -26.17
CA ASP A 236 -23.52 -7.03 -27.31
C ASP A 236 -22.18 -6.93 -28.05
N GLY A 237 -21.87 -7.95 -28.85
CA GLY A 237 -20.64 -8.05 -29.62
C GLY A 237 -20.46 -6.90 -30.62
N ASP A 238 -21.55 -6.42 -31.26
CA ASP A 238 -21.50 -5.32 -32.23
C ASP A 238 -21.02 -4.02 -31.57
N THR A 239 -21.47 -3.75 -30.36
CA THR A 239 -21.00 -2.58 -29.61
C THR A 239 -19.53 -2.72 -29.21
N VAL A 240 -19.10 -3.92 -28.78
CA VAL A 240 -17.69 -4.19 -28.46
C VAL A 240 -16.81 -4.03 -29.69
N ALA A 241 -17.23 -4.53 -30.86
CA ALA A 241 -16.48 -4.35 -32.12
C ALA A 241 -16.30 -2.86 -32.48
N ARG A 242 -17.36 -2.05 -32.41
CA ARG A 242 -17.27 -0.60 -32.64
C ARG A 242 -16.34 0.11 -31.65
N HIS A 243 -16.30 -0.34 -30.39
CA HIS A 243 -15.36 0.22 -29.41
C HIS A 243 -13.91 -0.06 -29.82
N LEU A 244 -13.62 -1.31 -30.22
CA LEU A 244 -12.28 -1.74 -30.63
C LEU A 244 -11.80 -1.01 -31.88
N GLU A 245 -12.67 -0.76 -32.86
CA GLU A 245 -12.37 0.02 -34.07
C GLU A 245 -12.07 1.49 -33.76
N ALA A 246 -12.74 2.07 -32.75
CA ALA A 246 -12.58 3.48 -32.37
C ALA A 246 -11.34 3.76 -31.52
N LEU A 247 -10.78 2.74 -30.86
CA LEU A 247 -9.65 2.89 -29.94
C LEU A 247 -8.31 2.85 -30.67
N ALA A 248 -7.34 3.62 -30.17
CA ALA A 248 -5.96 3.47 -30.59
C ALA A 248 -5.43 2.06 -30.23
N PRO A 249 -4.48 1.48 -30.98
CA PRO A 249 -4.05 0.09 -30.80
C PRO A 249 -3.65 -0.27 -29.36
N GLY A 250 -2.90 0.60 -28.68
CA GLY A 250 -2.49 0.36 -27.28
C GLY A 250 -3.66 0.40 -26.29
N ASP A 251 -4.65 1.25 -26.53
CA ASP A 251 -5.86 1.33 -25.69
C ASP A 251 -6.80 0.15 -25.97
N ALA A 252 -6.90 -0.29 -27.24
CA ALA A 252 -7.66 -1.46 -27.63
C ALA A 252 -7.13 -2.75 -26.98
N LEU A 253 -5.81 -2.91 -26.86
CA LEU A 253 -5.19 -4.06 -26.17
C LEU A 253 -5.68 -4.16 -24.70
N THR A 254 -5.57 -3.09 -23.95
CA THR A 254 -6.04 -3.05 -22.56
C THR A 254 -7.55 -3.28 -22.47
N TYR A 255 -8.33 -2.69 -23.40
CA TYR A 255 -9.77 -2.89 -23.47
C TYR A 255 -10.10 -4.37 -23.67
N ARG A 256 -9.45 -5.09 -24.59
CA ARG A 256 -9.65 -6.53 -24.84
C ARG A 256 -9.39 -7.36 -23.58
N VAL A 257 -8.26 -7.12 -22.89
CA VAL A 257 -7.91 -7.84 -21.65
C VAL A 257 -9.00 -7.66 -20.60
N LEU A 258 -9.42 -6.43 -20.34
CA LEU A 258 -10.46 -6.14 -19.35
C LEU A 258 -11.86 -6.65 -19.79
N ALA A 259 -12.16 -6.65 -21.08
CA ALA A 259 -13.40 -7.21 -21.60
C ALA A 259 -13.45 -8.74 -21.44
N ARG A 260 -12.31 -9.45 -21.59
CA ARG A 260 -12.21 -10.88 -21.25
C ARG A 260 -12.48 -11.15 -19.77
N GLU A 261 -11.90 -10.36 -18.88
CA GLU A 261 -12.17 -10.44 -17.44
C GLU A 261 -13.66 -10.17 -17.12
N ALA A 262 -14.24 -9.17 -17.78
CA ALA A 262 -15.67 -8.86 -17.63
C ALA A 262 -16.56 -10.00 -18.15
N LEU A 263 -16.19 -10.65 -19.26
CA LEU A 263 -16.91 -11.80 -19.79
C LEU A 263 -16.85 -13.00 -18.81
N ALA A 264 -15.67 -13.28 -18.27
CA ALA A 264 -15.49 -14.32 -17.25
C ALA A 264 -16.31 -14.01 -15.99
N LEU A 265 -16.28 -12.77 -15.52
CA LEU A 265 -17.02 -12.32 -14.34
C LEU A 265 -18.53 -12.40 -14.53
N SER A 266 -19.03 -12.17 -15.75
CA SER A 266 -20.48 -12.26 -16.08
C SER A 266 -21.03 -13.68 -16.03
N GLY A 267 -20.18 -14.71 -16.01
CA GLY A 267 -20.55 -16.11 -16.11
C GLY A 267 -21.19 -16.51 -17.46
N ARG A 268 -21.19 -15.60 -18.46
CA ARG A 268 -21.76 -15.85 -19.79
C ARG A 268 -20.86 -16.77 -20.61
N ASP A 269 -21.40 -17.78 -21.21
CA ASP A 269 -20.73 -18.55 -22.28
C ASP A 269 -21.11 -17.94 -23.66
N ASP A 270 -20.19 -17.18 -24.23
CA ASP A 270 -20.39 -16.47 -25.50
C ASP A 270 -19.13 -16.67 -26.37
N PRO A 271 -19.12 -17.74 -27.20
CA PRO A 271 -17.97 -18.04 -28.06
C PRO A 271 -17.67 -16.94 -29.08
N ALA A 272 -18.68 -16.29 -29.64
CA ALA A 272 -18.49 -15.24 -30.65
C ALA A 272 -17.82 -14.00 -30.03
N LEU A 273 -18.27 -13.59 -28.84
CA LEU A 273 -17.64 -12.48 -28.13
C LEU A 273 -16.21 -12.82 -27.69
N ARG A 274 -15.96 -14.07 -27.29
CA ARG A 274 -14.62 -14.56 -26.96
C ARG A 274 -13.69 -14.47 -28.17
N GLU A 275 -14.12 -14.97 -29.36
CA GLU A 275 -13.36 -14.91 -30.60
C GLU A 275 -13.04 -13.44 -30.99
N LEU A 276 -14.01 -12.53 -30.89
CA LEU A 276 -13.81 -11.10 -31.13
C LEU A 276 -12.73 -10.49 -30.20
N LEU A 277 -12.71 -10.89 -28.93
CA LEU A 277 -11.76 -10.39 -27.96
C LEU A 277 -10.35 -11.00 -28.10
N ASP A 278 -10.24 -12.21 -28.68
CA ASP A 278 -8.96 -12.91 -28.91
C ASP A 278 -8.33 -12.54 -30.26
N GLY A 279 -9.05 -11.86 -31.12
CA GLY A 279 -8.81 -11.74 -32.56
C GLY A 279 -7.66 -10.85 -33.04
N ASP A 280 -6.64 -10.49 -32.22
CA ASP A 280 -5.45 -9.73 -32.66
C ASP A 280 -4.12 -10.17 -31.98
N GLU A 281 -4.04 -11.39 -31.50
CA GLU A 281 -2.77 -11.95 -30.97
C GLU A 281 -1.91 -12.64 -32.05
N ARG A 282 -2.15 -12.35 -33.38
CA ARG A 282 -1.36 -12.92 -34.47
C ARG A 282 -0.46 -11.89 -35.14
#